data_b59f8baf705e495638970312a1bc413d
#
_entry.id   b59f8baf705e495638970312a1bc413d
#
_cell.length_a   1.000
_cell.length_b   1.000
_cell.length_c   1.000
_cell.angle_alpha   90.00
_cell.angle_beta   90.00
_cell.angle_gamma   90.00
#
_symmetry.space_group_name_H-M   'P 1'
#
loop_
_entity.id
_entity.type
_entity.pdbx_description
1 polymer ?
#
loop_
_entity_poly.entity_id
_entity_poly.type
_entity_poly.pdbx_seq_one_letter_code
_entity_poly.pdbx_strand_id
1 'polypeptide(L)'
;MFNFLGKKKEENEAEEIAEKKQSFFERLKKGLVNTRNNLSSKIDNLLSMSTKIDEELFEELEYILVSADIGANVTMELIDDLKEIVKKEKITEPSLIKDKLIELMNSKLASKELNHDFNIIDGIPTIILVVGVNGVGKTTSIGKLANKFKSKGKNVMLVAADTFRAAATEQLTEWANRSGVPIISNEEGADPASVVYDGIQSAKSKNIDVLICDTAGRLHNKKNLMNELNKIARVIDREYPEANKEVTLVLDATTRQNAIVQAKEFRDTANIDSVILTKLDGTAKGGVVFTIQLEMEIPVKQIGIGEQIDDLQDYNDEDFVNAIFN
;
A
#
# COMPACT_ATOMS: atom_id res chain seq x y z
N MET A 1 33.70 0.08 -33.10
CA MET A 1 32.82 -1.12 -32.90
C MET A 1 32.26 -1.22 -31.48
N PHE A 2 32.91 -0.76 -30.44
CA PHE A 2 32.46 -0.81 -29.06
C PHE A 2 31.23 0.07 -28.70
N ASN A 3 31.03 1.19 -29.40
CA ASN A 3 29.91 2.10 -29.10
C ASN A 3 28.54 1.64 -29.64
N PHE A 4 28.49 0.71 -30.57
CA PHE A 4 27.23 0.22 -31.14
C PHE A 4 26.58 -0.86 -30.31
N LEU A 5 27.38 -1.69 -29.59
CA LEU A 5 26.89 -2.75 -28.70
C LEU A 5 26.35 -2.18 -27.38
N GLY A 6 26.94 -1.10 -26.86
CA GLY A 6 26.46 -0.40 -25.65
C GLY A 6 25.09 0.24 -25.89
N LYS A 7 24.93 0.95 -27.00
CA LYS A 7 23.67 1.62 -27.35
C LYS A 7 22.50 0.67 -27.56
N LYS A 8 22.77 -0.48 -28.20
CA LYS A 8 21.75 -1.52 -28.43
C LYS A 8 21.35 -2.25 -27.13
N LYS A 9 22.24 -2.31 -26.13
CA LYS A 9 21.95 -2.88 -24.80
C LYS A 9 21.11 -1.92 -23.98
N GLU A 10 21.40 -0.62 -24.01
CA GLU A 10 20.61 0.43 -23.37
C GLU A 10 19.21 0.57 -24.00
N GLU A 11 19.10 0.46 -25.32
CA GLU A 11 17.81 0.47 -26.03
C GLU A 11 16.95 -0.76 -25.66
N ASN A 12 17.54 -1.96 -25.62
CA ASN A 12 16.82 -3.18 -25.20
C ASN A 12 16.40 -3.15 -23.74
N GLU A 13 17.25 -2.64 -22.83
CA GLU A 13 16.90 -2.45 -21.41
C GLU A 13 15.76 -1.43 -21.24
N ALA A 14 15.77 -0.36 -22.03
CA ALA A 14 14.70 0.63 -22.00
C ALA A 14 13.37 0.09 -22.55
N GLU A 15 13.40 -0.71 -23.62
CA GLU A 15 12.22 -1.39 -24.16
C GLU A 15 11.65 -2.40 -23.16
N GLU A 16 12.49 -3.22 -22.51
CA GLU A 16 12.06 -4.20 -21.49
C GLU A 16 11.45 -3.53 -20.26
N ILE A 17 12.00 -2.37 -19.85
CA ILE A 17 11.44 -1.56 -18.76
C ILE A 17 10.09 -0.97 -19.17
N ALA A 18 9.94 -0.48 -20.40
CA ALA A 18 8.70 0.08 -20.92
C ALA A 18 7.60 -0.98 -21.03
N GLU A 19 7.93 -2.19 -21.53
CA GLU A 19 6.98 -3.32 -21.59
C GLU A 19 6.54 -3.78 -20.19
N LYS A 20 7.46 -3.85 -19.22
CA LYS A 20 7.14 -4.17 -17.83
C LYS A 20 6.23 -3.10 -17.21
N LYS A 21 6.50 -1.82 -17.45
CA LYS A 21 5.67 -0.70 -16.99
C LYS A 21 4.27 -0.75 -17.60
N GLN A 22 4.15 -1.02 -18.89
CA GLN A 22 2.86 -1.14 -19.58
C GLN A 22 2.07 -2.34 -19.05
N SER A 23 2.70 -3.50 -18.88
CA SER A 23 2.07 -4.69 -18.28
C SER A 23 1.61 -4.44 -16.84
N PHE A 24 2.37 -3.68 -16.06
CA PHE A 24 2.02 -3.26 -14.71
C PHE A 24 0.77 -2.38 -14.72
N PHE A 25 0.75 -1.32 -15.54
CA PHE A 25 -0.38 -0.38 -15.61
C PHE A 25 -1.67 -1.04 -16.09
N GLU A 26 -1.59 -1.98 -17.04
CA GLU A 26 -2.76 -2.76 -17.48
C GLU A 26 -3.33 -3.64 -16.36
N ARG A 27 -2.48 -4.26 -15.54
CA ARG A 27 -2.94 -5.02 -14.36
C ARG A 27 -3.59 -4.10 -13.32
N LEU A 28 -3.01 -2.93 -13.08
CA LEU A 28 -3.56 -1.93 -12.17
C LEU A 28 -4.94 -1.46 -12.65
N LYS A 29 -5.08 -1.10 -13.92
CA LYS A 29 -6.37 -0.75 -14.53
C LYS A 29 -7.40 -1.86 -14.38
N LYS A 30 -7.02 -3.11 -14.61
CA LYS A 30 -7.90 -4.26 -14.47
C LYS A 30 -8.34 -4.47 -13.01
N GLY A 31 -7.41 -4.32 -12.07
CA GLY A 31 -7.71 -4.43 -10.64
C GLY A 31 -8.59 -3.29 -10.12
N LEU A 32 -8.49 -2.09 -10.69
CA LEU A 32 -9.25 -0.91 -10.29
C LEU A 32 -10.51 -0.66 -11.12
N VAL A 33 -10.92 -1.60 -12.00
CA VAL A 33 -12.07 -1.42 -12.90
C VAL A 33 -13.36 -1.05 -12.16
N ASN A 34 -13.62 -1.64 -11.01
CA ASN A 34 -14.80 -1.38 -10.20
C ASN A 34 -14.77 0.05 -9.62
N THR A 35 -13.63 0.48 -9.11
CA THR A 35 -13.43 1.86 -8.60
C THR A 35 -13.57 2.87 -9.74
N ARG A 36 -12.93 2.63 -10.88
CA ARG A 36 -13.04 3.48 -12.06
C ARG A 36 -14.47 3.63 -12.54
N ASN A 37 -15.20 2.53 -12.71
CA ASN A 37 -16.59 2.57 -13.16
C ASN A 37 -17.50 3.31 -12.18
N ASN A 38 -17.22 3.24 -10.88
CA ASN A 38 -18.02 3.96 -9.88
C ASN A 38 -17.67 5.45 -9.80
N LEU A 39 -16.42 5.84 -9.96
CA LEU A 39 -15.95 7.22 -9.80
C LEU A 39 -15.91 7.95 -11.14
N SER A 40 -15.05 7.51 -12.08
CA SER A 40 -14.84 8.19 -13.35
C SER A 40 -16.12 8.27 -14.19
N SER A 41 -16.87 7.16 -14.33
CA SER A 41 -18.10 7.17 -15.14
C SER A 41 -19.20 8.08 -14.57
N LYS A 42 -19.29 8.20 -13.23
CA LYS A 42 -20.24 9.13 -12.62
C LYS A 42 -19.86 10.59 -12.87
N ILE A 43 -18.56 10.91 -12.77
CA ILE A 43 -18.06 12.25 -13.08
C ILE A 43 -18.29 12.57 -14.56
N ASP A 44 -17.96 11.65 -15.47
CA ASP A 44 -18.18 11.85 -16.92
C ASP A 44 -19.66 12.09 -17.24
N ASN A 45 -20.57 11.33 -16.62
CA ASN A 45 -22.01 11.51 -16.76
C ASN A 45 -22.46 12.88 -16.23
N LEU A 46 -22.02 13.27 -15.03
CA LEU A 46 -22.34 14.58 -14.45
C LEU A 46 -21.91 15.71 -15.39
N LEU A 47 -20.63 15.69 -15.83
CA LEU A 47 -20.07 16.73 -16.68
C LEU A 47 -20.72 16.78 -18.07
N SER A 48 -21.11 15.64 -18.64
CA SER A 48 -21.81 15.57 -19.94
C SER A 48 -23.21 16.13 -19.91
N MET A 49 -23.89 16.06 -18.75
CA MET A 49 -25.25 16.61 -18.56
C MET A 49 -25.24 18.09 -18.17
N SER A 50 -24.11 18.57 -17.65
CA SER A 50 -23.99 19.95 -17.17
C SER A 50 -23.73 20.91 -18.32
N THR A 51 -24.48 22.00 -18.39
CA THR A 51 -24.33 23.07 -19.41
C THR A 51 -23.53 24.26 -18.89
N LYS A 52 -23.29 24.34 -17.60
CA LYS A 52 -22.57 25.44 -16.92
C LYS A 52 -21.84 24.89 -15.69
N ILE A 53 -20.88 25.66 -15.22
CA ILE A 53 -20.17 25.40 -13.97
C ILE A 53 -20.80 26.27 -12.88
N ASP A 54 -21.57 25.66 -12.01
CA ASP A 54 -22.26 26.33 -10.90
C ASP A 54 -22.13 25.55 -9.60
N GLU A 55 -22.76 26.03 -8.53
CA GLU A 55 -22.68 25.40 -7.21
C GLU A 55 -23.28 23.98 -7.22
N GLU A 56 -24.36 23.75 -7.98
CA GLU A 56 -25.02 22.44 -8.09
C GLU A 56 -24.06 21.38 -8.67
N LEU A 57 -23.26 21.75 -9.68
CA LEU A 57 -22.22 20.85 -10.24
C LEU A 57 -21.18 20.48 -9.19
N PHE A 58 -20.72 21.42 -8.36
CA PHE A 58 -19.73 21.15 -7.32
C PHE A 58 -20.32 20.31 -6.17
N GLU A 59 -21.56 20.54 -5.77
CA GLU A 59 -22.27 19.71 -4.77
C GLU A 59 -22.42 18.25 -5.24
N GLU A 60 -22.80 18.03 -6.51
CA GLU A 60 -22.89 16.69 -7.08
C GLU A 60 -21.50 16.03 -7.20
N LEU A 61 -20.46 16.78 -7.58
CA LEU A 61 -19.10 16.28 -7.64
C LEU A 61 -18.60 15.87 -6.24
N GLU A 62 -18.85 16.70 -5.22
CA GLU A 62 -18.56 16.38 -3.82
C GLU A 62 -19.24 15.07 -3.40
N TYR A 63 -20.52 14.92 -3.69
CA TYR A 63 -21.26 13.68 -3.40
C TYR A 63 -20.63 12.46 -4.07
N ILE A 64 -20.20 12.56 -5.33
CA ILE A 64 -19.55 11.47 -6.06
C ILE A 64 -18.22 11.09 -5.38
N LEU A 65 -17.38 12.06 -5.02
CA LEU A 65 -16.08 11.82 -4.37
C LEU A 65 -16.24 11.16 -3.00
N VAL A 66 -17.14 11.67 -2.16
CA VAL A 66 -17.45 11.06 -0.85
C VAL A 66 -18.01 9.64 -1.02
N SER A 67 -18.89 9.43 -2.02
CA SER A 67 -19.47 8.12 -2.30
C SER A 67 -18.44 7.08 -2.75
N ALA A 68 -17.27 7.52 -3.24
CA ALA A 68 -16.13 6.68 -3.60
C ALA A 68 -15.17 6.41 -2.43
N ASP A 69 -15.56 6.77 -1.20
CA ASP A 69 -14.76 6.70 0.04
C ASP A 69 -13.50 7.61 0.05
N ILE A 70 -13.51 8.69 -0.74
CA ILE A 70 -12.61 9.82 -0.50
C ILE A 70 -13.14 10.54 0.72
N GLY A 71 -12.34 10.67 1.77
CA GLY A 71 -12.76 11.23 3.06
C GLY A 71 -13.38 12.61 2.91
N ALA A 72 -14.37 12.93 3.75
CA ALA A 72 -15.13 14.18 3.64
C ALA A 72 -14.21 15.43 3.71
N ASN A 73 -13.22 15.45 4.62
CA ASN A 73 -12.28 16.58 4.73
C ASN A 73 -11.45 16.74 3.44
N VAL A 74 -10.91 15.63 2.93
CA VAL A 74 -10.13 15.63 1.66
C VAL A 74 -11.01 16.11 0.51
N THR A 75 -12.26 15.65 0.45
CA THR A 75 -13.19 16.04 -0.60
C THR A 75 -13.53 17.54 -0.54
N MET A 76 -13.83 18.08 0.65
CA MET A 76 -14.09 19.51 0.83
C MET A 76 -12.91 20.37 0.36
N GLU A 77 -11.69 20.01 0.76
CA GLU A 77 -10.49 20.71 0.31
C GLU A 77 -10.30 20.63 -1.21
N LEU A 78 -10.55 19.46 -1.82
CA LEU A 78 -10.46 19.29 -3.28
C LEU A 78 -11.49 20.17 -4.01
N ILE A 79 -12.72 20.23 -3.52
CA ILE A 79 -13.79 21.04 -4.14
C ILE A 79 -13.49 22.52 -4.00
N ASP A 80 -13.05 22.98 -2.83
CA ASP A 80 -12.72 24.39 -2.60
C ASP A 80 -11.56 24.85 -3.51
N ASP A 81 -10.48 24.06 -3.55
CA ASP A 81 -9.33 24.35 -4.42
C ASP A 81 -9.72 24.32 -5.91
N LEU A 82 -10.59 23.36 -6.31
CA LEU A 82 -11.09 23.27 -7.68
C LEU A 82 -11.92 24.50 -8.06
N LYS A 83 -12.78 24.99 -7.16
CA LYS A 83 -13.56 26.26 -7.35
C LYS A 83 -12.60 27.45 -7.54
N GLU A 84 -11.53 27.52 -6.76
CA GLU A 84 -10.52 28.58 -6.92
C GLU A 84 -9.80 28.50 -8.27
N ILE A 85 -9.39 27.30 -8.70
CA ILE A 85 -8.76 27.07 -10.00
C ILE A 85 -9.70 27.50 -11.13
N VAL A 86 -10.96 27.06 -11.10
CA VAL A 86 -11.98 27.40 -12.11
C VAL A 86 -12.15 28.91 -12.23
N LYS A 87 -12.22 29.62 -11.11
CA LYS A 87 -12.34 31.08 -11.06
C LYS A 87 -11.09 31.79 -11.60
N LYS A 88 -9.91 31.33 -11.17
CA LYS A 88 -8.61 31.92 -11.55
C LYS A 88 -8.30 31.74 -13.04
N GLU A 89 -8.55 30.53 -13.57
CA GLU A 89 -8.28 30.18 -14.97
C GLU A 89 -9.46 30.54 -15.89
N LYS A 90 -10.58 31.06 -15.32
CA LYS A 90 -11.80 31.41 -16.06
C LYS A 90 -12.35 30.25 -16.90
N ILE A 91 -12.38 29.07 -16.32
CA ILE A 91 -12.91 27.88 -16.97
C ILE A 91 -14.43 28.00 -17.06
N THR A 92 -14.98 27.84 -18.25
CA THR A 92 -16.44 27.94 -18.52
C THR A 92 -17.03 26.62 -19.02
N GLU A 93 -16.18 25.69 -19.48
CA GLU A 93 -16.61 24.42 -20.04
C GLU A 93 -16.55 23.31 -18.98
N PRO A 94 -17.70 22.67 -18.63
CA PRO A 94 -17.74 21.58 -17.65
C PRO A 94 -16.80 20.42 -17.99
N SER A 95 -16.59 20.12 -19.28
CA SER A 95 -15.71 19.04 -19.75
C SER A 95 -14.26 19.13 -19.25
N LEU A 96 -13.79 20.35 -18.92
CA LEU A 96 -12.41 20.59 -18.43
C LEU A 96 -12.26 20.32 -16.91
N ILE A 97 -13.36 20.17 -16.17
CA ILE A 97 -13.34 20.00 -14.73
C ILE A 97 -12.65 18.70 -14.32
N LYS A 98 -12.86 17.62 -15.06
CA LYS A 98 -12.23 16.32 -14.77
C LYS A 98 -10.72 16.38 -14.85
N ASP A 99 -10.17 17.00 -15.90
CA ASP A 99 -8.72 17.12 -16.07
C ASP A 99 -8.12 17.97 -14.94
N LYS A 100 -8.79 19.05 -14.55
CA LYS A 100 -8.37 19.89 -13.44
C LYS A 100 -8.43 19.17 -12.09
N LEU A 101 -9.43 18.33 -11.89
CA LEU A 101 -9.51 17.49 -10.69
C LEU A 101 -8.35 16.48 -10.63
N ILE A 102 -8.00 15.84 -11.74
CA ILE A 102 -6.88 14.91 -11.86
C ILE A 102 -5.56 15.64 -11.55
N GLU A 103 -5.32 16.80 -12.17
CA GLU A 103 -4.15 17.64 -11.93
C GLU A 103 -4.02 18.02 -10.43
N LEU A 104 -5.13 18.43 -9.82
CA LEU A 104 -5.20 18.84 -8.42
C LEU A 104 -4.92 17.65 -7.48
N MET A 105 -5.52 16.49 -7.73
CA MET A 105 -5.29 15.28 -6.93
C MET A 105 -3.82 14.86 -6.98
N ASN A 106 -3.21 14.81 -8.16
CA ASN A 106 -1.78 14.52 -8.31
C ASN A 106 -0.91 15.54 -7.58
N SER A 107 -1.22 16.83 -7.70
CA SER A 107 -0.49 17.90 -7.01
C SER A 107 -0.56 17.78 -5.49
N LYS A 108 -1.75 17.47 -4.94
CA LYS A 108 -1.94 17.27 -3.50
C LYS A 108 -1.17 16.04 -2.98
N LEU A 109 -1.20 14.92 -3.69
CA LEU A 109 -0.43 13.72 -3.33
C LEU A 109 1.07 14.03 -3.35
N ALA A 110 1.57 14.60 -4.43
CA ALA A 110 2.98 14.96 -4.57
C ALA A 110 3.46 15.95 -3.48
N SER A 111 2.59 16.87 -3.03
CA SER A 111 2.92 17.85 -1.99
C SER A 111 3.20 17.24 -0.62
N LYS A 112 2.77 16.00 -0.39
CA LYS A 112 3.02 15.28 0.88
C LYS A 112 4.42 14.67 0.95
N GLU A 113 5.14 14.57 -0.17
CA GLU A 113 6.51 14.04 -0.25
C GLU A 113 6.67 12.67 0.43
N LEU A 114 5.64 11.81 0.34
CA LEU A 114 5.62 10.50 0.98
C LEU A 114 6.54 9.51 0.24
N ASN A 115 7.32 8.75 1.00
CA ASN A 115 8.17 7.69 0.42
C ASN A 115 7.38 6.40 0.23
N HIS A 116 7.07 6.06 -1.02
CA HIS A 116 6.33 4.86 -1.40
C HIS A 116 7.19 3.59 -1.53
N ASP A 117 8.51 3.71 -1.44
CA ASP A 117 9.41 2.57 -1.49
C ASP A 117 9.73 2.04 -0.09
N PHE A 118 9.90 0.71 0.02
CA PHE A 118 10.56 0.14 1.18
C PHE A 118 12.03 0.55 1.17
N ASN A 119 12.49 1.09 2.27
CA ASN A 119 13.86 1.59 2.37
C ASN A 119 14.88 0.44 2.54
N ILE A 120 15.00 -0.39 1.50
CA ILE A 120 15.92 -1.53 1.47
C ILE A 120 17.28 -1.05 0.93
N ILE A 121 18.24 -0.86 1.83
CA ILE A 121 19.58 -0.37 1.52
C ILE A 121 20.54 -1.54 1.47
N ASP A 122 21.39 -1.61 0.44
CA ASP A 122 22.42 -2.66 0.34
C ASP A 122 23.40 -2.57 1.50
N GLY A 123 23.62 -3.71 2.15
CA GLY A 123 24.52 -3.82 3.31
C GLY A 123 23.91 -3.40 4.65
N ILE A 124 22.64 -2.91 4.66
CA ILE A 124 21.90 -2.62 5.88
C ILE A 124 20.68 -3.54 5.92
N PRO A 125 20.62 -4.49 6.87
CA PRO A 125 19.44 -5.37 6.98
C PRO A 125 18.19 -4.57 7.34
N THR A 126 17.04 -4.96 6.78
CA THR A 126 15.75 -4.34 7.05
C THR A 126 14.82 -5.35 7.71
N ILE A 127 14.18 -4.94 8.81
CA ILE A 127 13.15 -5.71 9.50
C ILE A 127 11.80 -5.06 9.22
N ILE A 128 10.90 -5.78 8.54
CA ILE A 128 9.54 -5.34 8.28
C ILE A 128 8.60 -6.05 9.25
N LEU A 129 8.03 -5.30 10.19
CA LEU A 129 7.03 -5.78 11.11
C LEU A 129 5.64 -5.56 10.51
N VAL A 130 4.96 -6.63 10.12
CA VAL A 130 3.66 -6.54 9.46
C VAL A 130 2.54 -6.64 10.48
N VAL A 131 1.74 -5.58 10.61
CA VAL A 131 0.65 -5.46 11.57
C VAL A 131 -0.71 -5.28 10.87
N GLY A 132 -1.81 -5.44 11.61
CA GLY A 132 -3.17 -5.27 11.08
C GLY A 132 -4.12 -6.30 11.65
N VAL A 133 -5.43 -6.12 11.47
CA VAL A 133 -6.45 -7.03 12.03
C VAL A 133 -6.47 -8.39 11.31
N ASN A 134 -7.15 -9.37 11.88
CA ASN A 134 -7.30 -10.68 11.22
C ASN A 134 -8.18 -10.56 9.96
N GLY A 135 -7.81 -11.29 8.90
CA GLY A 135 -8.58 -11.35 7.64
C GLY A 135 -8.28 -10.24 6.63
N VAL A 136 -7.44 -9.25 6.96
CA VAL A 136 -7.07 -8.18 6.02
C VAL A 136 -6.05 -8.60 4.95
N GLY A 137 -5.49 -9.81 5.05
CA GLY A 137 -4.53 -10.32 4.07
C GLY A 137 -3.05 -10.19 4.47
N LYS A 138 -2.71 -10.04 5.78
CA LYS A 138 -1.32 -9.96 6.25
C LYS A 138 -0.44 -11.08 5.71
N THR A 139 -0.75 -12.32 6.06
CA THR A 139 0.04 -13.51 5.70
C THR A 139 0.21 -13.65 4.18
N THR A 140 -0.84 -13.36 3.41
CA THR A 140 -0.80 -13.34 1.93
C THR A 140 0.12 -12.22 1.42
N SER A 141 0.02 -11.02 1.97
CA SER A 141 0.86 -9.88 1.60
C SER A 141 2.33 -10.14 1.92
N ILE A 142 2.63 -10.75 3.06
CA ILE A 142 3.98 -11.16 3.46
C ILE A 142 4.56 -12.14 2.44
N GLY A 143 3.80 -13.18 2.05
CA GLY A 143 4.27 -14.15 1.07
C GLY A 143 4.57 -13.53 -0.30
N LYS A 144 3.69 -12.66 -0.79
CA LYS A 144 3.88 -11.92 -2.05
C LYS A 144 5.07 -10.96 -1.97
N LEU A 145 5.22 -10.26 -0.83
CA LEU A 145 6.32 -9.34 -0.60
C LEU A 145 7.68 -10.07 -0.55
N ALA A 146 7.71 -11.24 0.11
CA ALA A 146 8.90 -12.10 0.15
C ALA A 146 9.33 -12.54 -1.24
N ASN A 147 8.39 -13.00 -2.06
CA ASN A 147 8.66 -13.35 -3.46
C ASN A 147 9.19 -12.16 -4.25
N LYS A 148 8.62 -10.98 -4.06
CA LYS A 148 9.01 -9.75 -4.73
C LYS A 148 10.44 -9.31 -4.37
N PHE A 149 10.81 -9.29 -3.10
CA PHE A 149 12.19 -8.97 -2.70
C PHE A 149 13.18 -10.01 -3.17
N LYS A 150 12.82 -11.30 -3.10
CA LYS A 150 13.67 -12.37 -3.62
C LYS A 150 13.90 -12.24 -5.13
N SER A 151 12.86 -11.91 -5.90
CA SER A 151 13.00 -11.68 -7.36
C SER A 151 13.88 -10.47 -7.70
N LYS A 152 13.99 -9.52 -6.76
CA LYS A 152 14.94 -8.37 -6.82
C LYS A 152 16.35 -8.74 -6.33
N GLY A 153 16.63 -10.03 -6.08
CA GLY A 153 17.96 -10.54 -5.68
C GLY A 153 18.27 -10.39 -4.21
N LYS A 154 17.30 -10.08 -3.34
CA LYS A 154 17.53 -9.97 -1.89
C LYS A 154 17.43 -11.32 -1.19
N ASN A 155 18.25 -11.52 -0.15
CA ASN A 155 18.13 -12.64 0.78
C ASN A 155 17.00 -12.33 1.77
N VAL A 156 15.90 -13.07 1.69
CA VAL A 156 14.69 -12.84 2.48
C VAL A 156 14.46 -13.98 3.45
N MET A 157 13.98 -13.67 4.66
CA MET A 157 13.52 -14.65 5.64
C MET A 157 12.20 -14.23 6.26
N LEU A 158 11.33 -15.19 6.57
CA LEU A 158 10.07 -14.96 7.25
C LEU A 158 10.13 -15.38 8.71
N VAL A 159 9.33 -14.71 9.55
CA VAL A 159 9.14 -15.03 10.97
C VAL A 159 7.66 -15.13 11.27
N ALA A 160 7.21 -16.30 11.74
CA ALA A 160 5.83 -16.56 12.11
C ALA A 160 5.57 -16.15 13.57
N ALA A 161 5.38 -14.86 13.83
CA ALA A 161 5.12 -14.37 15.18
C ALA A 161 3.61 -14.26 15.52
N ASP A 162 2.67 -14.65 14.64
CA ASP A 162 1.26 -14.92 15.01
C ASP A 162 1.17 -16.34 15.63
N THR A 163 1.78 -16.52 16.77
CA THR A 163 1.92 -17.82 17.45
C THR A 163 0.62 -18.39 18.02
N PHE A 164 -0.42 -17.59 18.09
CA PHE A 164 -1.72 -18.01 18.64
C PHE A 164 -2.62 -18.70 17.60
N ARG A 165 -2.22 -18.73 16.34
CA ARG A 165 -3.00 -19.28 15.25
C ARG A 165 -2.16 -20.28 14.46
N ALA A 166 -2.29 -21.57 14.79
CA ALA A 166 -1.61 -22.65 14.06
C ALA A 166 -1.81 -22.53 12.54
N ALA A 167 -3.05 -22.28 12.09
CA ALA A 167 -3.35 -22.10 10.67
C ALA A 167 -2.64 -20.89 10.04
N ALA A 168 -2.30 -19.84 10.79
CA ALA A 168 -1.52 -18.70 10.26
C ALA A 168 -0.06 -19.10 10.02
N THR A 169 0.53 -19.85 10.95
CA THR A 169 1.90 -20.40 10.81
C THR A 169 1.98 -21.38 9.64
N GLU A 170 1.00 -22.28 9.49
CA GLU A 170 0.93 -23.21 8.35
C GLU A 170 0.80 -22.46 7.03
N GLN A 171 -0.08 -21.46 6.95
CA GLN A 171 -0.25 -20.64 5.76
C GLN A 171 1.03 -19.87 5.41
N LEU A 172 1.71 -19.28 6.40
CA LEU A 172 2.96 -18.57 6.17
C LEU A 172 4.08 -19.51 5.71
N THR A 173 4.11 -20.74 6.25
CA THR A 173 5.05 -21.80 5.82
C THR A 173 4.82 -22.18 4.36
N GLU A 174 3.57 -22.32 3.93
CA GLU A 174 3.24 -22.57 2.54
C GLU A 174 3.73 -21.42 1.62
N TRP A 175 3.54 -20.17 2.03
CA TRP A 175 4.07 -19.03 1.31
C TRP A 175 5.59 -19.01 1.26
N ALA A 176 6.27 -19.36 2.37
CA ALA A 176 7.73 -19.48 2.42
C ALA A 176 8.24 -20.51 1.41
N ASN A 177 7.59 -21.69 1.36
CA ASN A 177 7.91 -22.75 0.42
C ASN A 177 7.70 -22.31 -1.04
N ARG A 178 6.57 -21.69 -1.35
CA ARG A 178 6.25 -21.18 -2.71
C ARG A 178 7.23 -20.11 -3.17
N SER A 179 7.64 -19.22 -2.27
CA SER A 179 8.63 -18.18 -2.55
C SER A 179 10.06 -18.71 -2.46
N GLY A 180 10.26 -19.92 -1.91
CA GLY A 180 11.58 -20.54 -1.70
C GLY A 180 12.45 -19.74 -0.75
N VAL A 181 11.86 -19.16 0.32
CA VAL A 181 12.57 -18.40 1.37
C VAL A 181 12.52 -19.18 2.69
N PRO A 182 13.55 -19.07 3.56
CA PRO A 182 13.52 -19.69 4.89
C PRO A 182 12.46 -19.02 5.77
N ILE A 183 11.93 -19.80 6.72
CA ILE A 183 11.00 -19.35 7.75
C ILE A 183 11.48 -19.79 9.13
N ILE A 184 11.26 -18.94 10.13
CA ILE A 184 11.40 -19.25 11.55
C ILE A 184 10.01 -19.29 12.17
N SER A 185 9.70 -20.38 12.86
CA SER A 185 8.46 -20.57 13.62
C SER A 185 8.74 -21.39 14.87
N ASN A 186 7.96 -21.18 15.90
CA ASN A 186 8.00 -21.96 17.14
C ASN A 186 6.65 -22.67 17.37
N GLU A 187 6.53 -23.42 18.47
CA GLU A 187 5.29 -24.10 18.85
C GLU A 187 4.16 -23.10 19.07
N GLU A 188 2.90 -23.57 18.89
CA GLU A 188 1.71 -22.79 19.15
C GLU A 188 1.70 -22.27 20.60
N GLY A 189 1.39 -20.98 20.78
CA GLY A 189 1.40 -20.33 22.09
C GLY A 189 2.76 -19.85 22.57
N ALA A 190 3.84 -20.04 21.80
CA ALA A 190 5.14 -19.45 22.11
C ALA A 190 5.03 -17.91 22.20
N ASP A 191 5.93 -17.28 22.96
CA ASP A 191 6.00 -15.82 23.04
C ASP A 191 6.42 -15.22 21.68
N PRO A 192 5.59 -14.37 21.04
CA PRO A 192 5.91 -13.76 19.73
C PRO A 192 7.27 -13.06 19.70
N ALA A 193 7.64 -12.40 20.80
CA ALA A 193 8.93 -11.72 20.89
C ALA A 193 10.12 -12.68 20.91
N SER A 194 9.95 -13.93 21.44
CA SER A 194 10.99 -14.94 21.36
C SER A 194 11.17 -15.48 19.96
N VAL A 195 10.09 -15.63 19.19
CA VAL A 195 10.16 -16.08 17.79
C VAL A 195 10.88 -15.02 16.93
N VAL A 196 10.59 -13.74 17.17
CA VAL A 196 11.31 -12.63 16.50
C VAL A 196 12.79 -12.60 16.89
N TYR A 197 13.11 -12.87 18.16
CA TYR A 197 14.49 -12.99 18.61
C TYR A 197 15.24 -14.10 17.84
N ASP A 198 14.65 -15.30 17.75
CA ASP A 198 15.23 -16.43 17.01
C ASP A 198 15.41 -16.09 15.52
N GLY A 199 14.41 -15.39 14.95
CA GLY A 199 14.47 -14.85 13.59
C GLY A 199 15.65 -13.91 13.37
N ILE A 200 15.89 -12.98 14.28
CA ILE A 200 17.02 -12.04 14.22
C ILE A 200 18.35 -12.78 14.31
N GLN A 201 18.51 -13.72 15.24
CA GLN A 201 19.75 -14.49 15.38
C GLN A 201 20.03 -15.31 14.10
N SER A 202 18.99 -15.92 13.53
CA SER A 202 19.11 -16.64 12.25
C SER A 202 19.42 -15.70 11.08
N ALA A 203 18.79 -14.52 11.04
CA ALA A 203 19.02 -13.53 10.00
C ALA A 203 20.47 -13.03 9.98
N LYS A 204 21.03 -12.74 11.15
CA LYS A 204 22.45 -12.36 11.31
C LYS A 204 23.40 -13.45 10.80
N SER A 205 23.15 -14.71 11.20
CA SER A 205 24.02 -15.83 10.84
C SER A 205 23.99 -16.16 9.34
N LYS A 206 22.90 -15.82 8.64
CA LYS A 206 22.67 -16.12 7.22
C LYS A 206 22.81 -14.91 6.30
N ASN A 207 23.20 -13.75 6.83
CA ASN A 207 23.33 -12.50 6.09
C ASN A 207 22.03 -12.18 5.31
N ILE A 208 20.90 -12.17 6.02
CA ILE A 208 19.58 -11.84 5.46
C ILE A 208 19.47 -10.33 5.25
N ASP A 209 19.07 -9.91 4.06
CA ASP A 209 18.85 -8.51 3.73
C ASP A 209 17.49 -8.01 4.24
N VAL A 210 16.46 -8.88 4.18
CA VAL A 210 15.08 -8.51 4.56
C VAL A 210 14.47 -9.60 5.44
N LEU A 211 14.13 -9.24 6.68
CA LEU A 211 13.42 -10.08 7.63
C LEU A 211 11.97 -9.59 7.75
N ILE A 212 11.00 -10.42 7.36
CA ILE A 212 9.58 -10.05 7.42
C ILE A 212 8.89 -10.84 8.53
N CYS A 213 8.33 -10.12 9.51
CA CYS A 213 7.67 -10.70 10.68
C CYS A 213 6.15 -10.58 10.56
N ASP A 214 5.43 -11.72 10.53
CA ASP A 214 3.97 -11.77 10.69
C ASP A 214 3.61 -11.59 12.16
N THR A 215 2.56 -10.84 12.48
CA THR A 215 2.11 -10.61 13.86
C THR A 215 0.62 -10.95 14.04
N ALA A 216 0.23 -11.16 15.30
CA ALA A 216 -1.18 -11.34 15.65
C ALA A 216 -2.02 -10.10 15.30
N GLY A 217 -3.27 -10.31 14.89
CA GLY A 217 -4.19 -9.25 14.48
C GLY A 217 -5.40 -9.08 15.40
N ARG A 218 -5.25 -9.24 16.72
CA ARG A 218 -6.34 -9.26 17.71
C ARG A 218 -6.69 -7.87 18.23
N LEU A 219 -7.20 -6.98 17.37
CA LEU A 219 -7.51 -5.60 17.75
C LEU A 219 -8.61 -5.47 18.83
N HIS A 220 -9.51 -6.47 18.95
CA HIS A 220 -10.51 -6.52 20.03
C HIS A 220 -9.88 -6.60 21.44
N ASN A 221 -8.60 -7.01 21.54
CA ASN A 221 -7.81 -6.93 22.76
C ASN A 221 -6.63 -5.96 22.56
N LYS A 222 -6.97 -4.71 22.26
CA LYS A 222 -6.03 -3.64 21.88
C LYS A 222 -4.84 -3.55 22.83
N LYS A 223 -5.09 -3.55 24.15
CA LYS A 223 -4.04 -3.42 25.17
C LYS A 223 -3.00 -4.55 25.08
N ASN A 224 -3.45 -5.78 24.91
CA ASN A 224 -2.54 -6.93 24.84
C ASN A 224 -1.75 -6.92 23.53
N LEU A 225 -2.42 -6.62 22.41
CA LEU A 225 -1.75 -6.48 21.10
C LEU A 225 -0.66 -5.40 21.15
N MET A 226 -0.95 -4.25 21.75
CA MET A 226 0.03 -3.16 21.88
C MET A 226 1.20 -3.52 22.78
N ASN A 227 0.95 -4.23 23.89
CA ASN A 227 2.03 -4.72 24.74
C ASN A 227 2.93 -5.72 24.00
N GLU A 228 2.34 -6.58 23.18
CA GLU A 228 3.06 -7.55 22.34
C GLU A 228 3.93 -6.83 21.28
N LEU A 229 3.34 -5.91 20.53
CA LEU A 229 4.06 -5.12 19.51
C LEU A 229 5.21 -4.31 20.14
N ASN A 230 4.97 -3.67 21.29
CA ASN A 230 6.01 -2.95 22.02
C ASN A 230 7.12 -3.89 22.52
N LYS A 231 6.80 -5.11 22.92
CA LYS A 231 7.80 -6.10 23.33
C LYS A 231 8.66 -6.53 22.14
N ILE A 232 8.03 -6.80 21.00
CA ILE A 232 8.72 -7.13 19.74
C ILE A 232 9.65 -5.96 19.33
N ALA A 233 9.16 -4.73 19.32
CA ALA A 233 9.95 -3.56 18.97
C ALA A 233 11.19 -3.41 19.85
N ARG A 234 11.07 -3.61 21.17
CA ARG A 234 12.20 -3.59 22.10
C ARG A 234 13.22 -4.70 21.82
N VAL A 235 12.75 -5.89 21.43
CA VAL A 235 13.64 -7.00 21.04
C VAL A 235 14.41 -6.61 19.79
N ILE A 236 13.76 -6.06 18.78
CA ILE A 236 14.42 -5.60 17.55
C ILE A 236 15.45 -4.53 17.87
N ASP A 237 15.10 -3.50 18.63
CA ASP A 237 15.98 -2.38 18.98
C ASP A 237 17.24 -2.84 19.77
N ARG A 238 17.06 -3.84 20.63
CA ARG A 238 18.17 -4.40 21.43
C ARG A 238 19.06 -5.34 20.64
N GLU A 239 18.44 -6.25 19.86
CA GLU A 239 19.18 -7.35 19.21
C GLU A 239 19.71 -6.96 17.84
N TYR A 240 19.11 -5.97 17.15
CA TYR A 240 19.55 -5.55 15.81
C TYR A 240 19.47 -4.02 15.63
N PRO A 241 20.21 -3.26 16.48
CA PRO A 241 20.13 -1.78 16.47
C PRO A 241 20.59 -1.15 15.14
N GLU A 242 21.45 -1.86 14.37
CA GLU A 242 21.92 -1.42 13.06
C GLU A 242 20.93 -1.70 11.91
N ALA A 243 19.89 -2.50 12.16
CA ALA A 243 18.90 -2.81 11.14
C ALA A 243 17.92 -1.64 10.94
N ASN A 244 17.55 -1.43 9.68
CA ASN A 244 16.40 -0.60 9.34
C ASN A 244 15.12 -1.27 9.85
N LYS A 245 14.25 -0.53 10.53
CA LYS A 245 13.00 -1.05 11.05
C LYS A 245 11.84 -0.35 10.38
N GLU A 246 10.88 -1.12 9.91
CA GLU A 246 9.67 -0.61 9.30
C GLU A 246 8.44 -1.34 9.83
N VAL A 247 7.48 -0.60 10.34
CA VAL A 247 6.18 -1.11 10.78
C VAL A 247 5.16 -0.85 9.68
N THR A 248 4.73 -1.92 9.01
CA THR A 248 3.83 -1.87 7.86
C THR A 248 2.44 -2.35 8.26
N LEU A 249 1.45 -1.48 8.16
CA LEU A 249 0.05 -1.80 8.42
C LEU A 249 -0.62 -2.37 7.17
N VAL A 250 -1.26 -3.53 7.30
CA VAL A 250 -2.09 -4.10 6.23
C VAL A 250 -3.55 -3.76 6.48
N LEU A 251 -4.19 -3.15 5.50
CA LEU A 251 -5.61 -2.75 5.52
C LEU A 251 -6.37 -3.41 4.36
N ASP A 252 -7.63 -3.73 4.59
CA ASP A 252 -8.56 -4.26 3.59
C ASP A 252 -9.42 -3.11 3.04
N ALA A 253 -9.25 -2.77 1.77
CA ALA A 253 -9.97 -1.69 1.10
C ALA A 253 -11.49 -1.91 1.09
N THR A 254 -11.95 -3.15 1.13
CA THR A 254 -13.40 -3.47 1.15
C THR A 254 -14.08 -3.08 2.46
N THR A 255 -13.31 -2.88 3.55
CA THR A 255 -13.84 -2.48 4.86
C THR A 255 -14.11 -0.97 4.98
N ARG A 256 -13.70 -0.17 3.98
CA ARG A 256 -14.04 1.24 3.81
C ARG A 256 -13.64 2.11 5.02
N GLN A 257 -14.63 2.82 5.62
CA GLN A 257 -14.40 3.66 6.81
C GLN A 257 -13.76 2.89 7.98
N ASN A 258 -14.01 1.58 8.10
CA ASN A 258 -13.34 0.77 9.11
C ASN A 258 -11.82 0.67 8.88
N ALA A 259 -11.35 0.69 7.62
CA ALA A 259 -9.92 0.75 7.33
C ALA A 259 -9.29 2.02 7.90
N ILE A 260 -9.96 3.18 7.75
CA ILE A 260 -9.49 4.46 8.30
C ILE A 260 -9.49 4.44 9.83
N VAL A 261 -10.53 3.88 10.45
CA VAL A 261 -10.58 3.72 11.93
C VAL A 261 -9.42 2.85 12.41
N GLN A 262 -9.19 1.70 11.75
CA GLN A 262 -8.05 0.83 12.06
C GLN A 262 -6.71 1.55 11.88
N ALA A 263 -6.53 2.29 10.77
CA ALA A 263 -5.32 3.04 10.53
C ALA A 263 -5.04 4.06 11.65
N LYS A 264 -6.05 4.82 12.09
CA LYS A 264 -5.95 5.75 13.22
C LYS A 264 -5.55 5.03 14.51
N GLU A 265 -6.20 3.92 14.81
CA GLU A 265 -5.92 3.13 16.02
C GLU A 265 -4.50 2.56 16.05
N PHE A 266 -4.03 2.03 14.92
CA PHE A 266 -2.66 1.50 14.82
C PHE A 266 -1.61 2.62 14.82
N ARG A 267 -1.85 3.74 14.12
CA ARG A 267 -0.95 4.90 14.13
C ARG A 267 -0.68 5.41 15.54
N ASP A 268 -1.76 5.56 16.34
CA ASP A 268 -1.67 6.09 17.71
C ASP A 268 -0.94 5.15 18.67
N THR A 269 -0.71 3.90 18.27
CA THR A 269 -0.26 2.84 19.19
C THR A 269 1.00 2.09 18.75
N ALA A 270 1.31 2.07 17.44
CA ALA A 270 2.39 1.23 16.89
C ALA A 270 3.38 1.98 15.99
N ASN A 271 3.29 3.32 15.90
CA ASN A 271 4.16 4.12 15.03
C ASN A 271 4.27 3.51 13.63
N ILE A 272 3.16 3.54 12.88
CA ILE A 272 3.10 2.98 11.53
C ILE A 272 3.92 3.81 10.56
N ASP A 273 4.85 3.18 9.85
CA ASP A 273 5.69 3.81 8.84
C ASP A 273 5.07 3.74 7.43
N SER A 274 4.25 2.71 7.16
CA SER A 274 3.65 2.51 5.84
C SER A 274 2.39 1.65 5.86
N VAL A 275 1.67 1.66 4.73
CA VAL A 275 0.46 0.85 4.51
C VAL A 275 0.61 -0.05 3.28
N ILE A 276 0.11 -1.28 3.42
CA ILE A 276 -0.26 -2.16 2.31
C ILE A 276 -1.79 -2.19 2.26
N LEU A 277 -2.37 -1.76 1.14
CA LEU A 277 -3.82 -1.77 0.96
C LEU A 277 -4.23 -2.93 0.07
N THR A 278 -4.97 -3.90 0.62
CA THR A 278 -5.36 -5.13 -0.06
C THR A 278 -6.78 -5.07 -0.64
N LYS A 279 -7.13 -6.02 -1.51
CA LYS A 279 -8.47 -6.26 -2.05
C LYS A 279 -9.10 -5.09 -2.80
N LEU A 280 -8.27 -4.27 -3.45
CA LEU A 280 -8.76 -3.16 -4.27
C LEU A 280 -9.59 -3.62 -5.47
N ASP A 281 -9.33 -4.82 -5.99
CA ASP A 281 -10.10 -5.48 -7.04
C ASP A 281 -11.53 -5.85 -6.62
N GLY A 282 -11.75 -6.07 -5.33
CA GLY A 282 -13.06 -6.39 -4.74
C GLY A 282 -13.92 -5.17 -4.39
N THR A 283 -13.44 -3.94 -4.59
CA THR A 283 -14.18 -2.74 -4.17
C THR A 283 -14.41 -1.75 -5.31
N ALA A 284 -15.60 -1.12 -5.30
CA ALA A 284 -15.89 0.05 -6.14
C ALA A 284 -15.47 1.38 -5.49
N LYS A 285 -14.76 1.33 -4.36
CA LYS A 285 -14.48 2.47 -3.47
C LYS A 285 -13.00 2.53 -3.08
N GLY A 286 -12.13 2.67 -4.07
CA GLY A 286 -10.68 2.78 -3.88
C GLY A 286 -10.21 4.14 -3.36
N GLY A 287 -11.11 5.11 -3.15
CA GLY A 287 -10.80 6.45 -2.67
C GLY A 287 -10.17 6.51 -1.27
N VAL A 288 -10.27 5.41 -0.51
CA VAL A 288 -9.63 5.28 0.81
C VAL A 288 -8.11 5.55 0.78
N VAL A 289 -7.46 5.32 -0.36
CA VAL A 289 -6.02 5.63 -0.57
C VAL A 289 -5.76 7.12 -0.34
N PHE A 290 -6.60 8.00 -0.90
CA PHE A 290 -6.45 9.45 -0.75
C PHE A 290 -6.58 9.88 0.71
N THR A 291 -7.53 9.31 1.45
CA THR A 291 -7.70 9.60 2.88
C THR A 291 -6.48 9.19 3.69
N ILE A 292 -5.93 7.99 3.44
CA ILE A 292 -4.74 7.50 4.14
C ILE A 292 -3.54 8.44 3.89
N GLN A 293 -3.33 8.87 2.66
CA GLN A 293 -2.15 9.67 2.30
C GLN A 293 -2.33 11.16 2.60
N LEU A 294 -3.48 11.75 2.24
CA LEU A 294 -3.68 13.20 2.37
C LEU A 294 -4.06 13.62 3.80
N GLU A 295 -4.91 12.85 4.50
CA GLU A 295 -5.37 13.19 5.84
C GLU A 295 -4.45 12.60 6.93
N MET A 296 -3.97 11.37 6.74
CA MET A 296 -3.18 10.68 7.76
C MET A 296 -1.67 10.79 7.55
N GLU A 297 -1.24 11.19 6.35
CA GLU A 297 0.17 11.34 5.95
C GLU A 297 0.98 10.04 6.12
N ILE A 298 0.34 8.90 5.86
CA ILE A 298 0.99 7.60 5.88
C ILE A 298 1.18 7.12 4.44
N PRO A 299 2.41 6.80 4.00
CA PRO A 299 2.65 6.33 2.65
C PRO A 299 2.01 4.96 2.40
N VAL A 300 1.27 4.83 1.31
CA VAL A 300 0.88 3.53 0.77
C VAL A 300 2.03 3.01 -0.09
N LYS A 301 2.63 1.87 0.26
CA LYS A 301 3.77 1.30 -0.48
C LYS A 301 3.37 0.21 -1.44
N GLN A 302 2.33 -0.55 -1.09
CA GLN A 302 1.86 -1.66 -1.90
C GLN A 302 0.34 -1.67 -1.97
N ILE A 303 -0.18 -2.12 -3.11
CA ILE A 303 -1.61 -2.35 -3.33
C ILE A 303 -1.86 -3.77 -3.82
N GLY A 304 -2.83 -4.45 -3.21
CA GLY A 304 -3.28 -5.77 -3.61
C GLY A 304 -4.48 -5.66 -4.55
N ILE A 305 -4.33 -6.19 -5.76
CA ILE A 305 -5.30 -6.11 -6.86
C ILE A 305 -5.75 -7.49 -7.36
N GLY A 306 -5.59 -8.53 -6.55
CA GLY A 306 -5.98 -9.90 -6.86
C GLY A 306 -5.26 -10.94 -6.02
N GLU A 307 -5.50 -12.22 -6.33
CA GLU A 307 -5.03 -13.35 -5.52
C GLU A 307 -3.69 -13.95 -5.99
N GLN A 308 -3.23 -13.64 -7.21
CA GLN A 308 -1.99 -14.21 -7.75
C GLN A 308 -0.76 -13.65 -7.02
N ILE A 309 0.36 -14.35 -7.10
CA ILE A 309 1.60 -13.98 -6.41
C ILE A 309 2.11 -12.60 -6.85
N ASP A 310 1.85 -12.22 -8.10
CA ASP A 310 2.25 -10.95 -8.71
C ASP A 310 1.19 -9.84 -8.54
N ASP A 311 0.06 -10.10 -7.86
CA ASP A 311 -1.02 -9.13 -7.68
C ASP A 311 -0.80 -8.21 -6.46
N LEU A 312 0.40 -8.19 -5.90
CA LEU A 312 0.86 -7.16 -4.96
C LEU A 312 1.78 -6.19 -5.71
N GLN A 313 1.26 -5.01 -6.01
CA GLN A 313 1.90 -4.03 -6.87
C GLN A 313 2.54 -2.90 -6.07
N ASP A 314 3.67 -2.34 -6.56
CA ASP A 314 4.22 -1.10 -6.01
C ASP A 314 3.22 0.02 -6.24
N TYR A 315 3.02 0.87 -5.23
CA TYR A 315 2.13 2.01 -5.36
C TYR A 315 2.90 3.20 -5.98
N ASN A 316 2.22 3.92 -6.84
CA ASN A 316 2.66 5.19 -7.40
C ASN A 316 1.45 6.12 -7.52
N ASP A 317 1.56 7.37 -7.09
CA ASP A 317 0.46 8.32 -7.04
C ASP A 317 -0.14 8.57 -8.44
N GLU A 318 0.70 8.90 -9.41
CA GLU A 318 0.26 9.25 -10.77
C GLU A 318 -0.37 8.06 -11.48
N ASP A 319 0.25 6.87 -11.40
CA ASP A 319 -0.27 5.64 -11.99
C ASP A 319 -1.63 5.26 -11.37
N PHE A 320 -1.79 5.45 -10.05
CA PHE A 320 -3.02 5.15 -9.34
C PHE A 320 -4.16 6.11 -9.75
N VAL A 321 -3.90 7.42 -9.74
CA VAL A 321 -4.88 8.43 -10.19
C VAL A 321 -5.27 8.18 -11.63
N ASN A 322 -4.30 7.95 -12.53
CA ASN A 322 -4.56 7.65 -13.93
C ASN A 322 -5.37 6.36 -14.13
N ALA A 323 -5.12 5.31 -13.34
CA ALA A 323 -5.86 4.06 -13.44
C ALA A 323 -7.32 4.18 -12.99
N ILE A 324 -7.65 5.13 -12.10
CA ILE A 324 -9.01 5.38 -11.62
C ILE A 324 -9.79 6.28 -12.60
N PHE A 325 -9.14 7.28 -13.21
CA PHE A 325 -9.84 8.28 -14.01
C PHE A 325 -9.78 8.02 -15.53
N ASN A 326 -8.80 7.27 -16.01
CA ASN A 326 -8.55 6.96 -17.42
C ASN A 326 -8.63 5.45 -17.70
#